data_f55194f3b6cdaeebfa1a7cae85fffe6f
#
_entry.id   f55194f3b6cdaeebfa1a7cae85fffe6f
#
_cell.length_a   1.000
_cell.length_b   1.000
_cell.length_c   1.000
_cell.angle_alpha   90.00
_cell.angle_beta   90.00
_cell.angle_gamma   90.00
#
_symmetry.space_group_name_H-M   'P 1'
#
loop_
_entity.id
_entity.type
_entity.pdbx_description
1 polymer ?
#
loop_
_entity_poly.entity_id
_entity_poly.type
_entity_poly.pdbx_seq_one_letter_code
_entity_poly.pdbx_strand_id
1 'polypeptide(L)'
;KADTYLGRNFREEMMLRTGNVDKAEPRQLGVVSMAKVGDSMNVSFEEGAPEQTDGNLDFAINGNGFFKIAVPGGGFCYTRNGSFSVDQEGMLTLNGVGRVQGQGGDIYLDSDAIDMDAAGILYDQFGEEIDGIEIVDFADYAQLLKGENSTFITNQQELLVENPKVMKGYLEQSNVDVLKETTDMIASQRSIQGAAQLLKMYDTIMGKAVTEIGKV
;
A
#
# COMPACT_ATOMS: atom_id res chain seq x y z
N LYS A 1 1.38 -4.00 -4.37
CA LYS A 1 0.04 -3.98 -3.74
C LYS A 1 -0.62 -2.62 -3.92
N ALA A 2 -1.94 -2.60 -4.22
CA ALA A 2 -2.70 -1.39 -4.41
C ALA A 2 -2.94 -0.66 -3.08
N ASP A 3 -2.71 0.66 -3.08
CA ASP A 3 -3.03 1.51 -1.95
C ASP A 3 -4.26 2.36 -2.30
N THR A 4 -5.30 2.24 -1.51
CA THR A 4 -6.52 3.04 -1.68
C THR A 4 -6.70 3.96 -0.49
N TYR A 5 -6.80 5.27 -0.74
CA TYR A 5 -7.13 6.25 0.29
C TYR A 5 -8.64 6.27 0.51
N LEU A 6 -9.06 5.78 1.67
CA LEU A 6 -10.46 5.90 2.09
C LEU A 6 -10.69 7.26 2.72
N GLY A 7 -11.45 8.09 2.03
CA GLY A 7 -11.93 9.35 2.61
C GLY A 7 -13.10 9.09 3.55
N ARG A 8 -12.96 9.41 4.84
CA ARG A 8 -14.10 9.49 5.75
C ARG A 8 -14.80 10.82 5.62
N ASN A 9 -16.15 10.78 5.52
CA ASN A 9 -16.96 11.96 5.71
C ASN A 9 -16.96 12.26 7.21
N PHE A 10 -16.34 13.38 7.61
CA PHE A 10 -16.42 13.86 8.99
C PHE A 10 -17.88 14.28 9.24
N ARG A 11 -18.58 13.53 10.06
CA ARG A 11 -19.88 13.95 10.61
C ARG A 11 -19.57 14.76 11.85
N GLU A 12 -19.69 16.05 11.76
CA GLU A 12 -19.81 16.87 12.94
C GLU A 12 -21.22 16.70 13.50
N GLU A 13 -21.32 16.02 14.62
CA GLU A 13 -22.56 15.93 15.38
C GLU A 13 -22.81 17.28 16.01
N MET A 14 -23.92 17.89 15.62
CA MET A 14 -24.58 18.99 16.28
C MET A 14 -24.00 20.40 16.15
N MET A 15 -24.51 21.17 15.23
CA MET A 15 -24.78 22.57 15.52
C MET A 15 -26.09 22.66 16.34
N LEU A 16 -25.98 22.67 17.65
CA LEU A 16 -27.00 23.13 18.54
C LEU A 16 -27.11 24.65 18.39
N ARG A 17 -28.10 25.14 17.69
CA ARG A 17 -28.45 26.55 17.74
C ARG A 17 -29.11 26.83 19.10
N THR A 18 -28.34 27.27 20.05
CA THR A 18 -28.86 27.93 21.25
C THR A 18 -29.41 29.30 20.84
N GLY A 19 -30.64 29.30 20.34
CA GLY A 19 -31.43 30.54 20.25
C GLY A 19 -31.77 30.96 21.66
N ASN A 20 -31.28 32.14 22.04
CA ASN A 20 -31.78 32.84 23.22
C ASN A 20 -33.24 33.18 22.92
N VAL A 21 -34.18 32.50 23.46
CA VAL A 21 -35.54 32.87 23.90
C VAL A 21 -36.32 31.58 24.20
N ASP A 22 -36.71 31.48 25.45
CA ASP A 22 -37.82 30.65 25.98
C ASP A 22 -37.93 29.20 25.51
N LYS A 23 -37.39 28.27 26.33
CA LYS A 23 -37.92 26.89 26.58
C LYS A 23 -38.30 26.06 25.36
N ALA A 24 -37.67 26.19 24.22
CA ALA A 24 -37.84 25.25 23.15
C ALA A 24 -36.70 24.22 23.21
N GLU A 25 -37.05 22.96 23.19
CA GLU A 25 -36.08 21.86 23.10
C GLU A 25 -35.13 22.05 21.90
N PRO A 26 -33.84 21.69 22.02
CA PRO A 26 -32.88 21.86 20.94
C PRO A 26 -33.32 21.00 19.74
N ARG A 27 -33.67 21.64 18.64
CA ARG A 27 -34.08 20.98 17.41
C ARG A 27 -32.84 20.64 16.58
N GLN A 28 -32.66 19.38 16.30
CA GLN A 28 -31.60 18.91 15.41
C GLN A 28 -31.80 19.47 13.99
N LEU A 29 -30.88 20.30 13.51
CA LEU A 29 -31.01 20.99 12.21
C LEU A 29 -30.55 20.14 11.02
N GLY A 30 -29.97 18.98 11.26
CA GLY A 30 -29.49 18.07 10.23
C GLY A 30 -28.02 17.70 10.38
N VAL A 31 -27.57 16.76 9.58
CA VAL A 31 -26.18 16.31 9.52
C VAL A 31 -25.48 17.11 8.45
N VAL A 32 -24.47 17.91 8.80
CA VAL A 32 -23.62 18.60 7.85
C VAL A 32 -22.34 17.81 7.66
N SER A 33 -22.06 17.37 6.43
CA SER A 33 -20.79 16.73 6.06
C SER A 33 -19.79 17.82 5.67
N MET A 34 -18.82 18.14 6.55
CA MET A 34 -17.97 19.32 6.39
C MET A 34 -16.69 19.08 5.59
N ALA A 35 -16.15 17.89 5.52
CA ALA A 35 -14.97 17.57 4.71
C ALA A 35 -14.81 16.09 4.42
N LYS A 36 -14.22 15.75 3.27
CA LYS A 36 -13.57 14.46 3.04
C LYS A 36 -12.12 14.59 3.51
N VAL A 37 -11.78 13.89 4.57
CA VAL A 37 -10.40 13.78 5.04
C VAL A 37 -9.87 12.41 4.63
N GLY A 38 -8.68 12.36 4.03
CA GLY A 38 -7.98 11.10 3.82
C GLY A 38 -7.50 10.59 5.17
N ASP A 39 -8.25 9.67 5.78
CA ASP A 39 -8.05 9.25 7.18
C ASP A 39 -7.31 7.91 7.28
N SER A 40 -7.38 7.09 6.25
CA SER A 40 -6.73 5.79 6.27
C SER A 40 -6.23 5.38 4.87
N MET A 41 -5.06 4.78 4.85
CA MET A 41 -4.55 4.06 3.70
C MET A 41 -4.97 2.59 3.85
N ASN A 42 -5.68 2.07 2.88
CA ASN A 42 -6.01 0.65 2.82
C ASN A 42 -5.17 0.00 1.71
N VAL A 43 -4.41 -1.01 2.08
CA VAL A 43 -3.59 -1.80 1.14
C VAL A 43 -4.40 -3.02 0.75
N SER A 44 -4.61 -3.24 -0.55
CA SER A 44 -5.15 -4.51 -1.04
C SER A 44 -4.02 -5.54 -1.12
N PHE A 45 -4.20 -6.65 -0.42
CA PHE A 45 -3.27 -7.78 -0.44
C PHE A 45 -3.67 -8.86 -1.45
N GLU A 46 -4.60 -8.56 -2.34
CA GLU A 46 -4.91 -9.45 -3.46
C GLU A 46 -3.66 -9.68 -4.32
N GLU A 47 -3.49 -10.89 -4.80
CA GLU A 47 -2.35 -11.28 -5.62
C GLU A 47 -2.39 -10.56 -6.98
N GLY A 48 -1.27 -9.97 -7.37
CA GLY A 48 -1.08 -9.41 -8.71
C GLY A 48 -0.76 -10.49 -9.73
N ALA A 49 -0.97 -10.23 -11.01
CA ALA A 49 -0.58 -11.16 -12.07
C ALA A 49 0.96 -11.28 -12.13
N PRO A 50 1.52 -12.49 -12.23
CA PRO A 50 2.94 -12.65 -12.47
C PRO A 50 3.27 -12.26 -13.92
N GLU A 51 4.27 -11.42 -14.08
CA GLU A 51 4.83 -11.03 -15.37
C GLU A 51 6.20 -11.67 -15.56
N GLN A 52 6.41 -12.31 -16.72
CA GLN A 52 7.71 -12.88 -17.05
C GLN A 52 8.70 -11.76 -17.37
N THR A 53 9.88 -11.89 -16.77
CA THR A 53 11.02 -10.99 -16.99
C THR A 53 12.23 -11.77 -17.51
N ASP A 54 13.24 -11.05 -18.00
CA ASP A 54 14.49 -11.66 -18.41
C ASP A 54 15.55 -11.66 -17.27
N GLY A 55 15.14 -11.26 -16.06
CA GLY A 55 16.03 -11.16 -14.90
C GLY A 55 16.32 -12.51 -14.26
N ASN A 56 17.58 -12.86 -14.07
CA ASN A 56 18.01 -14.10 -13.41
C ASN A 56 17.67 -14.12 -11.92
N LEU A 57 17.57 -12.93 -11.29
CA LEU A 57 17.33 -12.73 -9.87
C LEU A 57 15.95 -12.13 -9.60
N ASP A 58 15.03 -12.26 -10.56
CA ASP A 58 13.65 -11.88 -10.40
C ASP A 58 12.82 -13.09 -9.96
N PHE A 59 12.10 -12.92 -8.85
CA PHE A 59 11.31 -13.98 -8.24
C PHE A 59 9.89 -13.51 -7.93
N ALA A 60 8.91 -14.35 -8.21
CA ALA A 60 7.52 -14.11 -7.82
C ALA A 60 7.01 -15.25 -6.95
N ILE A 61 6.29 -14.90 -5.88
CA ILE A 61 5.58 -15.86 -5.04
C ILE A 61 4.21 -16.13 -5.67
N ASN A 62 3.89 -17.38 -5.91
CA ASN A 62 2.56 -17.80 -6.35
C ASN A 62 1.78 -18.29 -5.12
N GLY A 63 0.83 -17.49 -4.65
CA GLY A 63 0.07 -17.70 -3.43
C GLY A 63 0.41 -16.71 -2.32
N ASN A 64 0.06 -17.05 -1.09
CA ASN A 64 0.28 -16.21 0.07
C ASN A 64 1.74 -16.21 0.55
N GLY A 65 2.13 -15.15 1.25
CA GLY A 65 3.44 -15.01 1.88
C GLY A 65 4.22 -13.79 1.40
N PHE A 66 5.37 -13.58 2.02
CA PHE A 66 6.25 -12.44 1.77
C PHE A 66 7.69 -12.92 1.85
N PHE A 67 8.56 -12.32 1.07
CA PHE A 67 10.01 -12.42 1.23
C PHE A 67 10.42 -11.69 2.50
N LYS A 68 11.31 -12.29 3.27
CA LYS A 68 11.88 -11.72 4.49
C LYS A 68 13.20 -11.05 4.16
N ILE A 69 13.34 -9.79 4.57
CA ILE A 69 14.52 -8.96 4.30
C ILE A 69 15.10 -8.45 5.61
N ALA A 70 16.38 -8.68 5.84
CA ALA A 70 17.11 -8.08 6.97
C ALA A 70 17.50 -6.64 6.64
N VAL A 71 17.08 -5.72 7.51
CA VAL A 71 17.33 -4.28 7.31
C VAL A 71 18.63 -3.86 7.99
N PRO A 72 19.49 -3.05 7.33
CA PRO A 72 20.64 -2.45 7.98
C PRO A 72 20.24 -1.67 9.24
N GLY A 73 20.80 -2.05 10.38
CA GLY A 73 20.42 -1.46 11.69
C GLY A 73 19.62 -2.37 12.59
N GLY A 74 19.24 -3.55 12.10
CA GLY A 74 18.57 -4.60 12.86
C GLY A 74 17.07 -4.65 12.61
N GLY A 75 16.53 -5.86 12.67
CA GLY A 75 15.12 -6.15 12.39
C GLY A 75 14.88 -6.64 10.97
N PHE A 76 13.63 -6.99 10.71
CA PHE A 76 13.20 -7.52 9.42
C PHE A 76 12.07 -6.69 8.85
N CYS A 77 12.01 -6.64 7.53
CA CYS A 77 10.84 -6.17 6.80
C CYS A 77 10.43 -7.24 5.77
N TYR A 78 9.22 -7.13 5.28
CA TYR A 78 8.58 -8.12 4.44
C TYR A 78 8.12 -7.47 3.14
N THR A 79 8.27 -8.18 2.04
CA THR A 79 7.91 -7.63 0.73
C THR A 79 7.39 -8.71 -0.21
N ARG A 80 6.62 -8.28 -1.21
CA ARG A 80 6.25 -9.10 -2.37
C ARG A 80 7.13 -8.78 -3.59
N ASN A 81 7.93 -7.72 -3.49
CA ASN A 81 8.84 -7.36 -4.56
C ASN A 81 10.03 -8.32 -4.57
N GLY A 82 10.15 -9.09 -5.62
CA GLY A 82 11.22 -10.07 -5.81
C GLY A 82 12.27 -9.64 -6.83
N SER A 83 12.37 -8.34 -7.16
CA SER A 83 13.45 -7.83 -8.01
C SER A 83 14.73 -7.67 -7.18
N PHE A 84 15.48 -8.75 -7.06
CA PHE A 84 16.67 -8.81 -6.26
C PHE A 84 17.94 -8.51 -7.07
N SER A 85 19.01 -8.22 -6.37
CA SER A 85 20.35 -8.01 -6.93
C SER A 85 21.39 -8.56 -5.98
N VAL A 86 22.61 -8.78 -6.48
CA VAL A 86 23.75 -9.16 -5.65
C VAL A 86 24.54 -7.90 -5.28
N ASP A 87 24.88 -7.76 -4.01
CA ASP A 87 25.73 -6.67 -3.54
C ASP A 87 27.21 -6.93 -3.80
N GLN A 88 28.10 -5.98 -3.40
CA GLN A 88 29.54 -6.11 -3.58
C GLN A 88 30.18 -7.24 -2.73
N GLU A 89 29.45 -7.71 -1.73
CA GLU A 89 29.88 -8.77 -0.82
C GLU A 89 29.34 -10.15 -1.28
N GLY A 90 28.60 -10.20 -2.39
CA GLY A 90 28.00 -11.43 -2.91
C GLY A 90 26.67 -11.79 -2.24
N MET A 91 26.06 -10.91 -1.46
CA MET A 91 24.80 -11.18 -0.78
C MET A 91 23.59 -10.84 -1.65
N LEU A 92 22.58 -11.66 -1.63
CA LEU A 92 21.30 -11.40 -2.30
C LEU A 92 20.58 -10.28 -1.57
N THR A 93 20.27 -9.18 -2.26
CA THR A 93 19.70 -7.97 -1.67
C THR A 93 18.48 -7.46 -2.44
N LEU A 94 17.58 -6.81 -1.72
CA LEU A 94 16.59 -5.93 -2.32
C LEU A 94 17.15 -4.50 -2.31
N ASN A 95 17.31 -3.93 -3.51
CA ASN A 95 17.99 -2.65 -3.69
C ASN A 95 17.36 -1.53 -2.83
N GLY A 96 18.19 -0.86 -2.03
CA GLY A 96 17.78 0.22 -1.14
C GLY A 96 16.98 -0.22 0.11
N VAL A 97 16.91 -1.52 0.40
CA VAL A 97 16.20 -2.05 1.57
C VAL A 97 17.11 -2.87 2.46
N GLY A 98 17.63 -4.01 1.99
CA GLY A 98 18.46 -4.89 2.79
C GLY A 98 18.69 -6.26 2.15
N ARG A 99 19.18 -7.22 2.96
CA ARG A 99 19.56 -8.55 2.51
C ARG A 99 18.38 -9.52 2.59
N VAL A 100 18.22 -10.32 1.55
CA VAL A 100 17.19 -11.37 1.50
C VAL A 100 17.59 -12.50 2.45
N GLN A 101 16.62 -12.96 3.23
CA GLN A 101 16.83 -14.05 4.16
C GLN A 101 16.48 -15.39 3.54
N GLY A 102 17.39 -16.31 3.68
CA GLY A 102 17.18 -17.73 3.45
C GLY A 102 16.93 -18.49 4.73
N GLN A 103 16.73 -19.80 4.62
CA GLN A 103 16.55 -20.69 5.78
C GLN A 103 17.81 -20.74 6.66
N GLY A 104 18.99 -20.55 6.07
CA GLY A 104 20.28 -20.49 6.75
C GLY A 104 20.71 -19.08 7.21
N GLY A 105 19.97 -18.03 6.85
CA GLY A 105 20.31 -16.62 7.12
C GLY A 105 20.47 -15.80 5.84
N ASP A 106 21.48 -14.92 5.80
CA ASP A 106 21.77 -14.12 4.59
C ASP A 106 22.22 -15.04 3.45
N ILE A 107 21.59 -14.93 2.28
CA ILE A 107 21.88 -15.74 1.10
C ILE A 107 23.11 -15.20 0.39
N TYR A 108 24.15 -16.03 0.28
CA TYR A 108 25.37 -15.71 -0.46
C TYR A 108 25.36 -16.36 -1.86
N LEU A 109 25.67 -15.58 -2.88
CA LEU A 109 25.74 -16.01 -4.27
C LEU A 109 27.10 -15.66 -4.87
N ASP A 110 27.80 -16.65 -5.39
CA ASP A 110 29.06 -16.45 -6.13
C ASP A 110 28.83 -15.84 -7.53
N SER A 111 27.61 -15.99 -8.08
CA SER A 111 27.23 -15.54 -9.41
C SER A 111 25.72 -15.31 -9.48
N ASP A 112 25.29 -14.50 -10.45
CA ASP A 112 23.89 -14.32 -10.83
C ASP A 112 23.32 -15.48 -11.69
N ALA A 113 24.19 -16.40 -12.11
CA ALA A 113 23.83 -17.60 -12.87
C ALA A 113 23.39 -18.73 -11.93
N ILE A 114 22.26 -18.54 -11.30
CA ILE A 114 21.64 -19.50 -10.36
C ILE A 114 20.44 -20.19 -11.02
N ASP A 115 20.09 -21.35 -10.51
CA ASP A 115 18.81 -22.01 -10.81
C ASP A 115 17.97 -22.09 -9.53
N MET A 116 16.69 -22.37 -9.68
CA MET A 116 15.76 -22.45 -8.54
C MET A 116 14.70 -23.50 -8.84
N ASP A 117 14.35 -24.28 -7.82
CA ASP A 117 13.20 -25.16 -7.90
C ASP A 117 11.88 -24.44 -7.52
N ALA A 118 10.78 -25.15 -7.71
CA ALA A 118 9.45 -24.60 -7.38
C ALA A 118 9.22 -24.39 -5.88
N ALA A 119 10.06 -24.94 -5.02
CA ALA A 119 10.00 -24.77 -3.57
C ALA A 119 10.82 -23.56 -3.08
N GLY A 120 11.48 -22.84 -4.00
CA GLY A 120 12.29 -21.65 -3.65
C GLY A 120 13.70 -21.99 -3.18
N ILE A 121 14.19 -23.20 -3.43
CA ILE A 121 15.57 -23.60 -3.15
C ILE A 121 16.45 -23.16 -4.32
N LEU A 122 17.53 -22.45 -4.02
CA LEU A 122 18.48 -21.93 -4.98
C LEU A 122 19.63 -22.91 -5.19
N TYR A 123 20.02 -23.07 -6.43
CA TYR A 123 21.12 -23.92 -6.88
C TYR A 123 22.14 -23.09 -7.66
N ASP A 124 23.40 -23.44 -7.52
CA ASP A 124 24.44 -22.84 -8.33
C ASP A 124 24.46 -23.43 -9.76
N GLN A 125 25.35 -22.91 -10.60
CA GLN A 125 25.56 -23.39 -11.98
C GLN A 125 26.03 -24.86 -12.06
N PHE A 126 26.48 -25.45 -10.94
CA PHE A 126 26.91 -26.85 -10.85
C PHE A 126 25.82 -27.78 -10.31
N GLY A 127 24.68 -27.20 -9.89
CA GLY A 127 23.56 -27.93 -9.29
C GLY A 127 23.74 -28.23 -7.81
N GLU A 128 24.68 -27.52 -7.15
CA GLU A 128 24.81 -27.59 -5.69
C GLU A 128 23.77 -26.67 -5.04
N GLU A 129 23.12 -27.14 -3.98
CA GLU A 129 22.16 -26.38 -3.21
C GLU A 129 22.87 -25.27 -2.42
N ILE A 130 22.41 -24.01 -2.59
CA ILE A 130 22.94 -22.85 -1.92
C ILE A 130 22.17 -22.62 -0.61
N ASP A 131 20.88 -22.27 -0.74
CA ASP A 131 19.96 -22.03 0.38
C ASP A 131 18.50 -21.96 -0.16
N GLY A 132 17.52 -22.07 0.71
CA GLY A 132 16.10 -21.84 0.39
C GLY A 132 15.67 -20.42 0.77
N ILE A 133 14.99 -19.71 -0.12
CA ILE A 133 14.44 -18.37 0.20
C ILE A 133 13.38 -18.53 1.30
N GLU A 134 13.53 -17.80 2.41
CA GLU A 134 12.57 -17.82 3.51
C GLU A 134 11.32 -17.02 3.14
N ILE A 135 10.18 -17.71 3.07
CA ILE A 135 8.88 -17.10 2.82
C ILE A 135 8.02 -17.25 4.06
N VAL A 136 7.50 -16.13 4.53
CA VAL A 136 6.69 -16.03 5.73
C VAL A 136 5.32 -15.47 5.42
N ASP A 137 4.32 -15.90 6.16
CA ASP A 137 2.96 -15.38 6.10
C ASP A 137 2.53 -14.83 7.47
N PHE A 138 1.40 -14.15 7.52
CA PHE A 138 0.86 -13.54 8.72
C PHE A 138 -0.62 -13.84 8.89
N ALA A 139 -1.04 -14.01 10.14
CA ALA A 139 -2.42 -14.33 10.47
C ALA A 139 -3.39 -13.16 10.16
N ASP A 140 -2.92 -11.91 10.29
CA ASP A 140 -3.73 -10.72 10.10
C ASP A 140 -2.97 -9.65 9.30
N TYR A 141 -3.32 -9.49 8.06
CA TYR A 141 -2.71 -8.49 7.17
C TYR A 141 -3.08 -7.03 7.52
N ALA A 142 -4.15 -6.81 8.30
CA ALA A 142 -4.52 -5.46 8.73
C ALA A 142 -3.50 -4.83 9.68
N GLN A 143 -2.67 -5.65 10.33
CA GLN A 143 -1.60 -5.21 11.23
C GLN A 143 -0.26 -5.01 10.52
N LEU A 144 -0.18 -5.23 9.22
CA LEU A 144 0.99 -4.94 8.42
C LEU A 144 1.06 -3.44 8.14
N LEU A 145 2.07 -2.79 8.69
CA LEU A 145 2.34 -1.38 8.42
C LEU A 145 3.18 -1.26 7.16
N LYS A 146 2.70 -0.50 6.20
CA LYS A 146 3.44 -0.23 4.97
C LYS A 146 4.63 0.67 5.26
N GLY A 147 5.81 0.20 4.90
CA GLY A 147 7.06 0.95 4.90
C GLY A 147 7.38 1.56 3.54
N GLU A 148 8.62 2.01 3.38
CA GLU A 148 9.15 2.50 2.10
C GLU A 148 9.46 1.32 1.15
N ASN A 149 9.65 1.59 -0.13
CA ASN A 149 10.07 0.62 -1.16
C ASN A 149 9.19 -0.65 -1.22
N SER A 150 7.87 -0.51 -1.06
CA SER A 150 6.92 -1.65 -1.09
C SER A 150 7.18 -2.70 -0.02
N THR A 151 7.78 -2.31 1.11
CA THR A 151 7.99 -3.19 2.26
C THR A 151 6.86 -3.07 3.26
N PHE A 152 6.75 -4.06 4.14
CA PHE A 152 5.82 -4.10 5.26
C PHE A 152 6.58 -4.40 6.55
N ILE A 153 6.12 -3.85 7.65
CA ILE A 153 6.67 -4.05 8.99
C ILE A 153 5.55 -4.50 9.90
N THR A 154 5.82 -5.48 10.74
CA THR A 154 4.86 -5.97 11.74
C THR A 154 5.57 -6.50 12.96
N ASN A 155 4.86 -6.54 14.08
CA ASN A 155 5.30 -7.20 15.31
C ASN A 155 4.58 -8.54 15.54
N GLN A 156 3.85 -9.03 14.52
CA GLN A 156 3.21 -10.34 14.60
C GLN A 156 4.24 -11.45 14.55
N GLN A 157 3.83 -12.63 15.04
CA GLN A 157 4.60 -13.84 14.86
C GLN A 157 4.59 -14.26 13.39
N GLU A 158 5.76 -14.54 12.83
CA GLU A 158 5.93 -15.09 11.50
C GLU A 158 5.38 -16.52 11.43
N LEU A 159 4.65 -16.82 10.37
CA LEU A 159 4.21 -18.17 10.05
C LEU A 159 5.04 -18.63 8.84
N LEU A 160 5.96 -19.57 9.07
CA LEU A 160 6.77 -20.11 7.98
C LEU A 160 5.89 -20.88 6.98
N VAL A 161 6.03 -20.60 5.69
CA VAL A 161 5.34 -21.31 4.63
C VAL A 161 6.16 -22.55 4.28
N GLU A 162 5.67 -23.74 4.65
CA GLU A 162 6.42 -25.01 4.49
C GLU A 162 6.66 -25.41 3.03
N ASN A 163 5.75 -25.06 2.12
CA ASN A 163 5.85 -25.39 0.70
C ASN A 163 5.55 -24.15 -0.15
N PRO A 164 6.43 -23.15 -0.17
CA PRO A 164 6.23 -21.98 -0.99
C PRO A 164 6.30 -22.35 -2.47
N LYS A 165 5.51 -21.65 -3.30
CA LYS A 165 5.61 -21.75 -4.74
C LYS A 165 6.28 -20.49 -5.25
N VAL A 166 7.53 -20.60 -5.67
CA VAL A 166 8.29 -19.46 -6.18
C VAL A 166 8.59 -19.68 -7.67
N MET A 167 8.46 -18.64 -8.44
CA MET A 167 8.74 -18.64 -9.88
C MET A 167 9.95 -17.74 -10.15
N LYS A 168 11.00 -18.29 -10.73
CA LYS A 168 12.17 -17.56 -11.21
C LYS A 168 11.89 -16.92 -12.57
N GLY A 169 12.41 -15.70 -12.79
CA GLY A 169 12.20 -14.94 -14.02
C GLY A 169 10.79 -14.35 -14.13
N TYR A 170 10.14 -14.15 -12.98
CA TYR A 170 8.83 -13.51 -12.88
C TYR A 170 8.83 -12.45 -11.78
N LEU A 171 8.05 -11.41 -11.99
CA LEU A 171 7.75 -10.40 -10.96
C LEU A 171 6.23 -10.28 -10.79
N GLU A 172 5.78 -10.06 -9.57
CA GLU A 172 4.38 -9.77 -9.29
C GLU A 172 4.07 -8.34 -9.73
N GLN A 173 3.16 -8.19 -10.71
CA GLN A 173 2.65 -6.88 -11.09
C GLN A 173 1.78 -6.26 -10.00
N SER A 174 1.66 -4.93 -10.06
CA SER A 174 0.71 -4.21 -9.21
C SER A 174 -0.72 -4.68 -9.49
N ASN A 175 -1.48 -4.94 -8.42
CA ASN A 175 -2.90 -5.26 -8.49
C ASN A 175 -3.79 -4.01 -8.62
N VAL A 176 -3.23 -2.88 -9.04
CA VAL A 176 -3.95 -1.62 -9.29
C VAL A 176 -4.59 -1.65 -10.68
N ASP A 177 -5.91 -1.47 -10.73
CA ASP A 177 -6.60 -1.14 -11.97
C ASP A 177 -6.43 0.35 -12.28
N VAL A 178 -5.44 0.66 -13.12
CA VAL A 178 -5.08 2.04 -13.51
C VAL A 178 -6.26 2.78 -14.13
N LEU A 179 -7.12 2.09 -14.90
CA LEU A 179 -8.28 2.70 -15.54
C LEU A 179 -9.32 3.13 -14.50
N LYS A 180 -9.60 2.26 -13.52
CA LYS A 180 -10.50 2.55 -12.41
C LYS A 180 -9.97 3.72 -11.57
N GLU A 181 -8.72 3.66 -11.14
CA GLU A 181 -8.10 4.70 -10.30
C GLU A 181 -8.06 6.06 -11.02
N THR A 182 -7.75 6.05 -12.32
CA THR A 182 -7.78 7.27 -13.14
C THR A 182 -9.19 7.84 -13.25
N THR A 183 -10.19 6.98 -13.42
CA THR A 183 -11.60 7.41 -13.49
C THR A 183 -12.07 8.00 -12.16
N ASP A 184 -11.72 7.38 -11.05
CA ASP A 184 -12.05 7.84 -9.69
C ASP A 184 -11.33 9.16 -9.36
N MET A 185 -10.08 9.33 -9.81
CA MET A 185 -9.35 10.59 -9.71
C MET A 185 -10.05 11.72 -10.49
N ILE A 186 -10.46 11.47 -11.75
CA ILE A 186 -11.19 12.46 -12.57
C ILE A 186 -12.55 12.79 -11.93
N ALA A 187 -13.27 11.80 -11.40
CA ALA A 187 -14.55 12.02 -10.73
C ALA A 187 -14.36 12.89 -9.47
N SER A 188 -13.34 12.61 -8.68
CA SER A 188 -12.98 13.40 -7.50
C SER A 188 -12.61 14.84 -7.85
N GLN A 189 -11.81 15.01 -8.89
CA GLN A 189 -11.42 16.34 -9.40
C GLN A 189 -12.64 17.16 -9.87
N ARG A 190 -13.56 16.53 -10.61
CA ARG A 190 -14.81 17.18 -11.03
C ARG A 190 -15.70 17.55 -9.85
N SER A 191 -15.76 16.71 -8.83
CA SER A 191 -16.51 16.99 -7.60
C SER A 191 -15.96 18.24 -6.88
N ILE A 192 -14.63 18.34 -6.76
CA ILE A 192 -13.97 19.52 -6.16
C ILE A 192 -14.25 20.78 -7.00
N GLN A 193 -14.13 20.69 -8.34
CA GLN A 193 -14.43 21.81 -9.23
C GLN A 193 -15.88 22.27 -9.12
N GLY A 194 -16.83 21.33 -9.04
CA GLY A 194 -18.25 21.62 -8.83
C GLY A 194 -18.50 22.33 -7.51
N ALA A 195 -17.89 21.84 -6.42
CA ALA A 195 -17.99 22.50 -5.11
C ALA A 195 -17.42 23.91 -5.12
N ALA A 196 -16.27 24.13 -5.78
CA ALA A 196 -15.68 25.45 -5.91
C ALA A 196 -16.56 26.43 -6.72
N GLN A 197 -17.22 25.92 -7.77
CA GLN A 197 -18.18 26.73 -8.55
C GLN A 197 -19.40 27.12 -7.71
N LEU A 198 -19.96 26.19 -6.93
CA LEU A 198 -21.05 26.48 -6.01
C LEU A 198 -20.70 27.55 -4.99
N LEU A 199 -19.51 27.47 -4.38
CA LEU A 199 -19.03 28.51 -3.46
C LEU A 199 -18.92 29.86 -4.15
N LYS A 200 -18.36 29.91 -5.37
CA LYS A 200 -18.24 31.16 -6.13
C LYS A 200 -19.60 31.75 -6.50
N MET A 201 -20.57 30.89 -6.85
CA MET A 201 -21.95 31.35 -7.08
C MET A 201 -22.59 31.89 -5.80
N TYR A 202 -22.38 31.23 -4.68
CA TYR A 202 -22.86 31.69 -3.36
C TYR A 202 -22.27 33.07 -3.00
N ASP A 203 -20.97 33.24 -3.14
CA ASP A 203 -20.29 34.52 -2.90
C ASP A 203 -20.83 35.64 -3.82
N THR A 204 -21.13 35.29 -5.08
CA THR A 204 -21.69 36.26 -6.04
C THR A 204 -23.12 36.68 -5.61
N ILE A 205 -23.93 35.72 -5.18
CA ILE A 205 -25.30 35.99 -4.70
C ILE A 205 -25.25 36.88 -3.42
N MET A 206 -24.40 36.49 -2.48
CA MET A 206 -24.23 37.27 -1.24
C MET A 206 -23.71 38.70 -1.52
N GLY A 207 -22.75 38.83 -2.44
CA GLY A 207 -22.25 40.16 -2.84
C GLY A 207 -23.33 41.03 -3.49
N LYS A 208 -24.22 40.45 -4.36
CA LYS A 208 -25.36 41.16 -4.92
C LYS A 208 -26.40 41.55 -3.85
N ALA A 209 -26.73 40.62 -2.93
CA ALA A 209 -27.65 40.88 -1.86
C ALA A 209 -27.19 42.07 -0.97
N VAL A 210 -25.91 42.10 -0.59
CA VAL A 210 -25.34 43.18 0.21
C VAL A 210 -25.35 44.51 -0.54
N THR A 211 -25.04 44.50 -1.87
CA THR A 211 -25.03 45.75 -2.65
C THR A 211 -26.40 46.26 -2.98
N GLU A 212 -27.44 45.44 -3.10
CA GLU A 212 -28.82 45.86 -3.36
C GLU A 212 -29.51 46.29 -2.07
N ILE A 213 -29.30 45.57 -0.97
CA ILE A 213 -29.91 45.96 0.35
C ILE A 213 -29.22 47.20 0.95
N GLY A 214 -27.93 47.38 0.68
CA GLY A 214 -27.18 48.55 1.17
C GLY A 214 -27.40 49.85 0.38
N LYS A 215 -28.29 49.84 -0.65
CA LYS A 215 -28.65 51.05 -1.42
C LYS A 215 -29.94 51.72 -0.98
N VAL A 216 -30.50 51.32 0.19
CA VAL A 216 -31.67 51.95 0.79
C VAL A 216 -31.25 53.04 1.77
#